data_a1090ec8eb1b282663770843d2d2ff28
#
_entry.id   a1090ec8eb1b282663770843d2d2ff28
#
_cell.length_a   1.000
_cell.length_b   1.000
_cell.length_c   1.000
_cell.angle_alpha   90.00
_cell.angle_beta   90.00
_cell.angle_gamma   90.00
#
_symmetry.space_group_name_H-M   'P 1'
#
loop_
_entity.id
_entity.type
_entity.pdbx_description
1 polymer ?
#
loop_
_entity_poly.entity_id
_entity_poly.type
_entity_poly.pdbx_seq_one_letter_code
_entity_poly.pdbx_strand_id
1 'polypeptide(L)'
;MDKQLPAIYNDPYISEYFKILYKEHKENKINETKELLDYISNMEKKIDYMTSEVLELKNTIEQLQNPTIRETMKSITEDIKKTVDNGKKQLSDIKSNILSSVKEYVNQFKQHGKQAVIKTIEISHFKVALRKFHRSLFKCVNKTHLLINKCDAV
;
A
#
# COMPACT_ATOMS: atom_id res chain seq x y z
N MET A 1 11.15 23.19 -1.04
CA MET A 1 10.42 22.18 -1.84
C MET A 1 9.14 21.85 -1.12
N ASP A 2 8.02 22.22 -1.72
CA ASP A 2 6.74 21.82 -1.20
C ASP A 2 6.57 20.32 -1.41
N LYS A 3 6.61 19.56 -0.32
CA LYS A 3 6.26 18.15 -0.35
C LYS A 3 4.81 18.03 -0.77
N GLN A 4 4.57 17.61 -2.01
CA GLN A 4 3.22 17.34 -2.47
C GLN A 4 2.62 16.23 -1.61
N LEU A 5 1.49 16.52 -0.95
CA LEU A 5 0.78 15.54 -0.14
C LEU A 5 0.27 14.38 -1.00
N PRO A 6 0.27 13.15 -0.47
CA PRO A 6 -0.33 12.02 -1.17
C PRO A 6 -1.78 12.29 -1.60
N ALA A 7 -2.18 11.72 -2.74
CA ALA A 7 -3.50 11.94 -3.33
C ALA A 7 -4.66 11.60 -2.39
N ILE A 8 -4.48 10.66 -1.45
CA ILE A 8 -5.50 10.27 -0.47
C ILE A 8 -5.95 11.45 0.40
N TYR A 9 -5.07 12.44 0.66
CA TYR A 9 -5.43 13.65 1.42
C TYR A 9 -6.39 14.56 0.68
N ASN A 10 -6.55 14.40 -0.63
CA ASN A 10 -7.51 15.16 -1.44
C ASN A 10 -8.93 14.60 -1.37
N ASP A 11 -9.13 13.44 -0.76
CA ASP A 11 -10.46 12.88 -0.56
C ASP A 11 -11.27 13.79 0.36
N PRO A 12 -12.52 14.17 -0.02
CA PRO A 12 -13.34 15.09 0.78
C PRO A 12 -13.62 14.58 2.20
N TYR A 13 -13.79 13.28 2.38
CA TYR A 13 -14.04 12.70 3.71
C TYR A 13 -12.79 12.70 4.57
N ILE A 14 -11.62 12.46 3.99
CA ILE A 14 -10.33 12.57 4.71
C ILE A 14 -10.13 14.02 5.18
N SER A 15 -10.36 14.99 4.31
CA SER A 15 -10.27 16.42 4.67
C SER A 15 -11.21 16.78 5.81
N GLU A 16 -12.48 16.37 5.73
CA GLU A 16 -13.47 16.60 6.79
C GLU A 16 -13.10 15.89 8.10
N TYR A 17 -12.59 14.67 8.01
CA TYR A 17 -12.14 13.90 9.17
C TYR A 17 -11.06 14.65 9.94
N PHE A 18 -10.04 15.15 9.25
CA PHE A 18 -9.00 15.95 9.89
C PHE A 18 -9.54 17.24 10.50
N LYS A 19 -10.45 17.94 9.83
CA LYS A 19 -11.10 19.14 10.39
C LYS A 19 -11.81 18.84 11.70
N ILE A 20 -12.55 17.72 11.77
CA ILE A 20 -13.22 17.28 12.98
C ILE A 20 -12.20 16.99 14.09
N LEU A 21 -11.13 16.25 13.78
CA LEU A 21 -10.09 15.93 14.76
C LEU A 21 -9.39 17.18 15.29
N TYR A 22 -9.08 18.15 14.44
CA TYR A 22 -8.50 19.42 14.88
C TYR A 22 -9.44 20.21 15.79
N LYS A 23 -10.72 20.28 15.42
CA LYS A 23 -11.75 20.95 16.21
C LYS A 23 -11.95 20.30 17.58
N GLU A 24 -11.85 18.98 17.65
CA GLU A 24 -12.02 18.22 18.88
C GLU A 24 -10.70 18.03 19.65
N HIS A 25 -9.61 18.68 19.25
CA HIS A 25 -8.29 18.63 19.88
C HIS A 25 -7.70 17.22 20.04
N LYS A 26 -7.95 16.34 19.06
CA LYS A 26 -7.46 14.95 19.07
C LYS A 26 -6.13 14.82 18.33
N GLU A 27 -5.08 15.47 18.84
CA GLU A 27 -3.78 15.54 18.18
C GLU A 27 -3.12 14.18 17.99
N ASN A 28 -3.19 13.27 18.94
CA ASN A 28 -2.64 11.92 18.81
C ASN A 28 -3.29 11.16 17.65
N LYS A 29 -4.59 11.30 17.51
CA LYS A 29 -5.36 10.65 16.44
C LYS A 29 -5.01 11.23 15.07
N ILE A 30 -4.77 12.54 15.02
CA ILE A 30 -4.30 13.23 13.80
C ILE A 30 -2.95 12.65 13.37
N ASN A 31 -1.99 12.55 14.28
CA ASN A 31 -0.65 12.05 13.99
C ASN A 31 -0.67 10.58 13.57
N GLU A 32 -1.41 9.74 14.28
CA GLU A 32 -1.55 8.32 13.95
C GLU A 32 -2.16 8.13 12.56
N THR A 33 -3.18 8.92 12.22
CA THR A 33 -3.83 8.84 10.91
C THR A 33 -2.90 9.31 9.80
N LYS A 34 -2.15 10.39 10.01
CA LYS A 34 -1.14 10.86 9.04
C LYS A 34 -0.08 9.80 8.78
N GLU A 35 0.45 9.19 9.84
CA GLU A 35 1.43 8.11 9.71
C GLU A 35 0.87 6.93 8.89
N LEU A 36 -0.38 6.56 9.15
CA LEU A 36 -1.06 5.49 8.42
C LEU A 36 -1.20 5.80 6.93
N LEU A 37 -1.68 7.00 6.60
CA LEU A 37 -1.88 7.42 5.21
C LEU A 37 -0.56 7.57 4.46
N ASP A 38 0.47 8.10 5.11
CA ASP A 38 1.80 8.21 4.52
C ASP A 38 2.43 6.84 4.28
N TYR A 39 2.22 5.89 5.20
CA TYR A 39 2.67 4.52 5.05
C TYR A 39 2.02 3.84 3.82
N ILE A 40 0.71 4.01 3.66
CA ILE A 40 -0.03 3.48 2.50
C ILE A 40 0.54 4.06 1.19
N SER A 41 0.75 5.36 1.14
CA SER A 41 1.32 6.02 -0.03
C SER A 41 2.72 5.48 -0.36
N ASN A 42 3.55 5.25 0.65
CA ASN A 42 4.87 4.65 0.46
C ASN A 42 4.79 3.21 -0.05
N MET A 43 3.82 2.43 0.42
CA MET A 43 3.60 1.07 -0.07
C MET A 43 3.10 1.06 -1.52
N GLU A 44 2.23 1.98 -1.90
CA GLU A 44 1.79 2.15 -3.30
C GLU A 44 2.99 2.42 -4.23
N LYS A 45 3.89 3.31 -3.82
CA LYS A 45 5.12 3.61 -4.59
C LYS A 45 6.02 2.38 -4.72
N LYS A 46 6.18 1.59 -3.66
CA LYS A 46 6.97 0.36 -3.70
C LYS A 46 6.37 -0.67 -4.66
N ILE A 47 5.04 -0.81 -4.67
CA ILE A 47 4.35 -1.71 -5.60
C ILE A 47 4.56 -1.26 -7.05
N ASP A 48 4.45 0.03 -7.32
CA ASP A 48 4.69 0.59 -8.66
C ASP A 48 6.13 0.33 -9.12
N TYR A 49 7.09 0.52 -8.22
CA TYR A 49 8.49 0.21 -8.48
C TYR A 49 8.69 -1.28 -8.80
N MET A 50 8.10 -2.17 -8.01
CA MET A 50 8.19 -3.62 -8.24
C MET A 50 7.52 -4.05 -9.54
N THR A 51 6.42 -3.43 -9.92
CA THR A 51 5.76 -3.67 -11.19
C THR A 51 6.71 -3.36 -12.35
N SER A 52 7.42 -2.25 -12.25
CA SER A 52 8.43 -1.85 -13.24
C SER A 52 9.61 -2.83 -13.28
N GLU A 53 10.10 -3.27 -12.12
CA GLU A 53 11.19 -4.25 -12.03
C GLU A 53 10.79 -5.60 -12.64
N VAL A 54 9.58 -6.07 -12.41
CA VAL A 54 9.08 -7.32 -13.01
C VAL A 54 9.04 -7.22 -14.53
N LEU A 55 8.61 -6.08 -15.07
CA LEU A 55 8.58 -5.85 -16.50
C LEU A 55 9.99 -5.87 -17.09
N GLU A 56 10.94 -5.20 -16.46
CA GLU A 56 12.34 -5.18 -16.86
C GLU A 56 12.95 -6.59 -16.81
N LEU A 57 12.65 -7.34 -15.75
CA LEU A 57 13.10 -8.72 -15.58
C LEU A 57 12.56 -9.62 -16.69
N LYS A 58 11.31 -9.48 -17.08
CA LYS A 58 10.73 -10.21 -18.23
C LYS A 58 11.53 -9.96 -19.52
N ASN A 59 11.86 -8.70 -19.78
CA ASN A 59 12.63 -8.34 -20.98
C ASN A 59 14.05 -8.94 -20.94
N THR A 60 14.69 -8.94 -19.77
CA THR A 60 16.02 -9.55 -19.58
C THR A 60 15.99 -11.06 -19.81
N ILE A 61 14.97 -11.74 -19.28
CA ILE A 61 14.78 -13.20 -19.41
C ILE A 61 14.59 -13.61 -20.88
N GLU A 62 13.84 -12.83 -21.65
CA GLU A 62 13.64 -13.11 -23.07
C GLU A 62 14.94 -13.12 -23.89
N GLN A 63 15.98 -12.45 -23.40
CA GLN A 63 17.28 -12.39 -24.04
C GLN A 63 18.21 -13.56 -23.66
N LEU A 64 17.82 -14.40 -22.70
CA LEU A 64 18.63 -15.55 -22.29
C LEU A 64 18.65 -16.62 -23.40
N GLN A 65 19.83 -17.09 -23.76
CA GLN A 65 20.02 -18.02 -24.86
C GLN A 65 19.67 -19.47 -24.50
N ASN A 66 19.88 -19.89 -23.24
CA ASN A 66 19.56 -21.25 -22.81
C ASN A 66 18.07 -21.42 -22.60
N PRO A 67 17.38 -22.27 -23.40
CA PRO A 67 15.92 -22.42 -23.33
C PRO A 67 15.44 -22.95 -21.98
N THR A 68 16.14 -23.86 -21.34
CA THR A 68 15.76 -24.46 -20.06
C THR A 68 15.83 -23.42 -18.94
N ILE A 69 16.91 -22.65 -18.89
CA ILE A 69 17.08 -21.57 -17.89
C ILE A 69 16.03 -20.49 -18.13
N ARG A 70 15.81 -20.12 -19.39
CA ARG A 70 14.79 -19.11 -19.74
C ARG A 70 13.39 -19.51 -19.30
N GLU A 71 12.96 -20.74 -19.54
CA GLU A 71 11.64 -21.21 -19.14
C GLU A 71 11.50 -21.30 -17.62
N THR A 72 12.53 -21.75 -16.92
CA THR A 72 12.55 -21.78 -15.44
C THR A 72 12.42 -20.36 -14.88
N MET A 73 13.18 -19.41 -15.42
CA MET A 73 13.15 -18.02 -14.98
C MET A 73 11.82 -17.34 -15.30
N LYS A 74 11.20 -17.65 -16.44
CA LYS A 74 9.85 -17.18 -16.79
C LYS A 74 8.81 -17.63 -15.75
N SER A 75 8.86 -18.91 -15.36
CA SER A 75 7.93 -19.46 -14.37
C SER A 75 8.06 -18.73 -13.02
N ILE A 76 9.28 -18.51 -12.55
CA ILE A 76 9.53 -17.79 -11.29
C ILE A 76 9.05 -16.33 -11.40
N THR A 77 9.30 -15.69 -12.54
CA THR A 77 8.86 -14.30 -12.78
C THR A 77 7.35 -14.17 -12.78
N GLU A 78 6.63 -15.12 -13.37
CA GLU A 78 5.17 -15.14 -13.34
C GLU A 78 4.64 -15.29 -11.91
N ASP A 79 5.27 -16.09 -11.07
CA ASP A 79 4.90 -16.23 -9.65
C ASP A 79 5.13 -14.92 -8.88
N ILE A 80 6.24 -14.24 -9.15
CA ILE A 80 6.52 -12.92 -8.57
C ILE A 80 5.46 -11.90 -9.02
N LYS A 81 5.13 -11.89 -10.30
CA LYS A 81 4.09 -11.01 -10.84
C LYS A 81 2.74 -11.22 -10.15
N LYS A 82 2.33 -12.47 -9.98
CA LYS A 82 1.08 -12.80 -9.27
C LYS A 82 1.11 -12.28 -7.83
N THR A 83 2.24 -12.42 -7.14
CA THR A 83 2.41 -11.89 -5.78
C THR A 83 2.29 -10.36 -5.74
N VAL A 84 2.88 -9.66 -6.70
CA VAL A 84 2.78 -8.20 -6.83
C VAL A 84 1.34 -7.77 -7.12
N ASP A 85 0.65 -8.44 -8.05
CA ASP A 85 -0.75 -8.14 -8.40
C ASP A 85 -1.69 -8.39 -7.21
N ASN A 86 -1.48 -9.47 -6.47
CA ASN A 86 -2.22 -9.75 -5.23
C ASN A 86 -1.96 -8.69 -4.15
N GLY A 87 -0.72 -8.26 -4.00
CA GLY A 87 -0.35 -7.18 -3.09
C GLY A 87 -1.03 -5.86 -3.44
N LYS A 88 -1.09 -5.53 -4.71
CA LYS A 88 -1.79 -4.35 -5.23
C LYS A 88 -3.27 -4.37 -4.85
N LYS A 89 -3.92 -5.52 -5.03
CA LYS A 89 -5.32 -5.72 -4.66
C LYS A 89 -5.52 -5.59 -3.15
N GLN A 90 -4.69 -6.25 -2.34
CA GLN A 90 -4.76 -6.18 -0.87
C GLN A 90 -4.61 -4.75 -0.37
N LEU A 91 -3.67 -3.98 -0.91
CA LEU A 91 -3.46 -2.58 -0.52
C LEU A 91 -4.66 -1.71 -0.91
N SER A 92 -5.22 -1.94 -2.09
CA SER A 92 -6.45 -1.26 -2.53
C SER A 92 -7.63 -1.55 -1.60
N ASP A 93 -7.80 -2.80 -1.16
CA ASP A 93 -8.85 -3.20 -0.23
C ASP A 93 -8.66 -2.54 1.14
N ILE A 94 -7.44 -2.50 1.66
CA ILE A 94 -7.11 -1.82 2.93
C ILE A 94 -7.44 -0.34 2.82
N LYS A 95 -7.03 0.31 1.74
CA LYS A 95 -7.31 1.73 1.49
C LYS A 95 -8.82 2.01 1.44
N SER A 96 -9.58 1.17 0.72
CA SER A 96 -11.04 1.27 0.65
C SER A 96 -11.70 1.12 2.02
N ASN A 97 -11.23 0.20 2.84
CA ASN A 97 -11.73 -0.01 4.19
C ASN A 97 -11.47 1.20 5.09
N ILE A 98 -10.30 1.80 4.98
CA ILE A 98 -9.96 3.03 5.70
C ILE A 98 -10.90 4.17 5.28
N LEU A 99 -11.07 4.37 3.98
CA LEU A 99 -11.95 5.41 3.45
C LEU A 99 -13.41 5.22 3.89
N SER A 100 -13.89 3.97 3.90
CA SER A 100 -15.24 3.64 4.39
C SER A 100 -15.39 3.95 5.88
N SER A 101 -14.40 3.62 6.69
CA SER A 101 -14.40 3.91 8.13
C SER A 101 -14.38 5.41 8.40
N VAL A 102 -13.59 6.16 7.64
CA VAL A 102 -13.53 7.63 7.74
C VAL A 102 -14.87 8.24 7.35
N LYS A 103 -15.46 7.78 6.26
CA LYS A 103 -16.78 8.26 5.78
C LYS A 103 -17.87 8.02 6.82
N GLU A 104 -17.90 6.84 7.42
CA GLU A 104 -18.85 6.52 8.48
C GLU A 104 -18.67 7.43 9.68
N TYR A 105 -17.43 7.62 10.15
CA TYR A 105 -17.12 8.53 11.24
C TYR A 105 -17.61 9.95 10.97
N VAL A 106 -17.30 10.50 9.80
CA VAL A 106 -17.70 11.86 9.40
C VAL A 106 -19.22 11.99 9.35
N ASN A 107 -19.90 11.00 8.78
CA ASN A 107 -21.37 11.04 8.69
C ASN A 107 -22.04 10.94 10.06
N GLN A 108 -21.56 10.08 10.94
CA GLN A 108 -22.05 9.97 12.31
C GLN A 108 -21.84 11.27 13.11
N PHE A 109 -20.66 11.87 12.97
CA PHE A 109 -20.37 13.14 13.61
C PHE A 109 -21.30 14.26 13.11
N LYS A 110 -21.58 14.32 11.82
CA LYS A 110 -22.51 15.31 11.24
C LYS A 110 -23.95 15.12 11.73
N GLN A 111 -24.38 13.86 11.93
CA GLN A 111 -25.76 13.55 12.36
C GLN A 111 -25.96 13.76 13.86
N HIS A 112 -24.99 13.39 14.69
CA HIS A 112 -25.14 13.29 16.14
C HIS A 112 -24.25 14.25 16.94
N GLY A 113 -23.31 14.94 16.29
CA GLY A 113 -22.38 15.85 16.96
C GLY A 113 -21.47 15.14 17.98
N LYS A 114 -21.03 15.89 18.99
CA LYS A 114 -20.13 15.39 20.04
C LYS A 114 -20.72 14.27 20.90
N GLN A 115 -22.05 14.15 20.95
CA GLN A 115 -22.75 13.18 21.81
C GLN A 115 -22.84 11.79 21.19
N ALA A 116 -22.46 11.64 19.92
CA ALA A 116 -22.38 10.32 19.32
C ALA A 116 -21.29 9.51 19.99
N VAL A 117 -21.62 8.30 20.40
CA VAL A 117 -20.61 7.30 20.72
C VAL A 117 -19.97 6.92 19.39
N ILE A 118 -19.05 7.75 18.94
CA ILE A 118 -18.35 7.53 17.69
C ILE A 118 -17.35 6.44 17.96
N LYS A 119 -17.55 5.29 17.31
CA LYS A 119 -16.52 4.25 17.26
C LYS A 119 -15.28 4.87 16.64
N THR A 120 -14.26 5.05 17.44
CA THR A 120 -12.96 5.49 16.97
C THR A 120 -12.48 4.52 15.88
N ILE A 121 -11.95 5.06 14.80
CA ILE A 121 -11.32 4.26 13.76
C ILE A 121 -10.19 3.47 14.42
N GLU A 122 -10.28 2.15 14.37
CA GLU A 122 -9.26 1.28 14.94
C GLU A 122 -8.04 1.22 14.04
N ILE A 123 -7.19 2.24 14.15
CA ILE A 123 -5.95 2.35 13.37
C ILE A 123 -5.05 1.14 13.57
N SER A 124 -5.08 0.52 14.75
CA SER A 124 -4.30 -0.68 15.05
C SER A 124 -4.61 -1.85 14.12
N HIS A 125 -5.86 -2.05 13.71
CA HIS A 125 -6.24 -3.09 12.73
C HIS A 125 -5.58 -2.86 11.38
N PHE A 126 -5.58 -1.63 10.90
CA PHE A 126 -4.96 -1.29 9.63
C PHE A 126 -3.45 -1.43 9.69
N LYS A 127 -2.83 -1.06 10.81
CA LYS A 127 -1.38 -1.25 11.03
C LYS A 127 -0.98 -2.72 10.98
N VAL A 128 -1.75 -3.62 11.58
CA VAL A 128 -1.50 -5.06 11.54
C VAL A 128 -1.60 -5.60 10.11
N ALA A 129 -2.66 -5.24 9.39
CA ALA A 129 -2.85 -5.63 8.00
C ALA A 129 -1.70 -5.15 7.11
N LEU A 130 -1.27 -3.90 7.30
CA LEU A 130 -0.16 -3.31 6.56
C LEU A 130 1.19 -3.95 6.89
N ARG A 131 1.42 -4.37 8.13
CA ARG A 131 2.64 -5.10 8.50
C ARG A 131 2.70 -6.46 7.82
N LYS A 132 1.60 -7.20 7.78
CA LYS A 132 1.52 -8.47 7.05
C LYS A 132 1.78 -8.28 5.56
N PHE A 133 1.18 -7.25 4.99
CA PHE A 133 1.40 -6.85 3.60
C PHE A 133 2.87 -6.51 3.35
N HIS A 134 3.48 -5.70 4.22
CA HIS A 134 4.89 -5.32 4.12
C HIS A 134 5.82 -6.54 4.13
N ARG A 135 5.57 -7.52 4.99
CA ARG A 135 6.35 -8.75 5.04
C ARG A 135 6.27 -9.53 3.74
N SER A 136 5.07 -9.67 3.17
CA SER A 136 4.88 -10.34 1.87
C SER A 136 5.61 -9.60 0.75
N LEU A 137 5.52 -8.28 0.75
CA LEU A 137 6.18 -7.43 -0.24
C LEU A 137 7.71 -7.53 -0.13
N PHE A 138 8.25 -7.54 1.08
CA PHE A 138 9.68 -7.66 1.35
C PHE A 138 10.23 -9.01 0.84
N LYS A 139 9.51 -10.11 1.08
CA LYS A 139 9.88 -11.42 0.55
C LYS A 139 9.90 -11.43 -0.98
N CYS A 140 8.93 -10.75 -1.59
CA CYS A 140 8.83 -10.63 -3.05
C CYS A 140 10.01 -9.81 -3.62
N VAL A 141 10.38 -8.70 -2.97
CA VAL A 141 11.53 -7.87 -3.35
C VAL A 141 12.81 -8.73 -3.32
N ASN A 142 13.03 -9.49 -2.26
CA ASN A 142 14.21 -10.35 -2.15
C ASN A 142 14.27 -11.42 -3.25
N LYS A 143 13.15 -12.06 -3.57
CA LYS A 143 13.08 -13.03 -4.67
C LYS A 143 13.42 -12.38 -6.02
N THR A 144 12.90 -11.19 -6.26
CA THR A 144 13.16 -10.44 -7.50
C THR A 144 14.64 -10.09 -7.63
N HIS A 145 15.26 -9.60 -6.55
CA HIS A 145 16.70 -9.29 -6.54
C HIS A 145 17.59 -10.52 -6.76
N LEU A 146 17.25 -11.65 -6.12
CA LEU A 146 17.96 -12.92 -6.34
C LEU A 146 17.85 -13.37 -7.79
N LEU A 147 16.70 -13.21 -8.41
CA LEU A 147 16.48 -13.61 -9.79
C LEU A 147 17.23 -12.70 -10.76
N ILE A 148 17.26 -11.40 -10.52
CA ILE A 148 18.05 -10.43 -11.30
C ILE A 148 19.53 -10.82 -11.24
N ASN A 149 20.06 -11.08 -10.05
CA ASN A 149 21.44 -11.49 -9.87
C ASN A 149 21.77 -12.80 -10.63
N LYS A 150 20.87 -13.77 -10.64
CA LYS A 150 21.03 -15.00 -11.41
C LYS A 150 21.05 -14.75 -12.91
N CYS A 151 20.21 -13.85 -13.40
CA CYS A 151 20.21 -13.46 -14.83
C CYS A 151 21.52 -12.79 -15.22
N ASP A 152 22.07 -11.92 -14.37
CA ASP A 152 23.32 -11.22 -14.64
C ASP A 152 24.55 -12.16 -14.60
N ALA A 153 24.48 -13.26 -13.85
CA ALA A 153 25.53 -14.28 -13.78
C ALA A 153 25.54 -15.26 -14.96
N VAL A 154 24.50 -15.31 -15.74
CA VAL A 154 24.36 -16.16 -16.93
C VAL A 154 24.69 -15.37 -18.19
#